data_a3ccfea5718c6ab3753190d776ea5672
#
_entry.id   a3ccfea5718c6ab3753190d776ea5672
#
_cell.length_a   1.000
_cell.length_b   1.000
_cell.length_c   1.000
_cell.angle_alpha   90.00
_cell.angle_beta   90.00
_cell.angle_gamma   90.00
#
_symmetry.space_group_name_H-M   'P 1'
#
loop_
_entity.id
_entity.type
_entity.pdbx_description
1 polymer ?
#
loop_
_entity_poly.entity_id
_entity_poly.type
_entity_poly.pdbx_seq_one_letter_code
_entity_poly.pdbx_strand_id
1 'polypeptide(L)'
;MSDQQQTTHFGFQTVAEHSKAGMVHGVFSRVASKYDVMNDLMSGGIHRLWKDAMMDWLAPRPGQRLLDVAGGTGDVAFRFLKRAPGAMATVLDMTEAMLTEGRKRAEAERLADRLDWVAGDAMALPFAAGSFDVCTISFGIRNVTRIPDALAEACRVLKPGGRLMVLEFSRIPVPGLQWAYDRYSFNVIPVMGQVVAGDRDSYQYLVESIRRFPDQETFAAMIGSAEFAQVRYRNLSLGIAALHSGWKI
;
A
#
# COMPACT_ATOMS: atom_id res chain seq x y z
N MET A 1 37.31 2.72 8.06
CA MET A 1 36.30 3.08 7.06
C MET A 1 35.04 3.39 7.84
N SER A 2 34.62 4.64 7.90
CA SER A 2 33.47 5.08 8.67
C SER A 2 32.21 4.45 8.03
N ASP A 3 31.55 3.63 8.80
CA ASP A 3 30.21 3.09 8.48
C ASP A 3 29.25 4.30 8.42
N GLN A 4 29.08 4.89 7.23
CA GLN A 4 28.04 5.89 7.03
C GLN A 4 26.72 5.13 7.12
N GLN A 5 26.13 5.14 8.30
CA GLN A 5 24.81 4.56 8.55
C GLN A 5 23.84 5.16 7.52
N GLN A 6 23.37 4.32 6.59
CA GLN A 6 22.35 4.73 5.64
C GLN A 6 21.10 5.20 6.39
N THR A 7 20.61 6.39 6.05
CA THR A 7 19.46 7.01 6.72
C THR A 7 18.25 7.06 5.80
N THR A 8 17.08 6.98 6.38
CA THR A 8 15.78 7.09 5.72
C THR A 8 14.86 7.98 6.56
N HIS A 9 13.59 8.04 6.20
CA HIS A 9 12.60 8.85 6.89
C HIS A 9 11.51 7.99 7.54
N PHE A 10 11.17 8.36 8.79
CA PHE A 10 9.97 7.89 9.48
C PHE A 10 9.12 9.12 9.80
N GLY A 11 8.09 9.37 9.00
CA GLY A 11 7.43 10.68 8.98
C GLY A 11 8.44 11.77 8.62
N PHE A 12 8.51 12.83 9.43
CA PHE A 12 9.48 13.91 9.26
C PHE A 12 10.83 13.66 9.96
N GLN A 13 10.95 12.58 10.73
CA GLN A 13 12.21 12.23 11.41
C GLN A 13 13.15 11.52 10.44
N THR A 14 14.45 11.86 10.53
CA THR A 14 15.53 11.09 9.88
C THR A 14 15.93 9.97 10.82
N VAL A 15 15.92 8.73 10.37
CA VAL A 15 16.23 7.53 11.14
C VAL A 15 17.20 6.63 10.38
N ALA A 16 17.90 5.74 11.08
CA ALA A 16 18.71 4.72 10.43
C ALA A 16 17.80 3.74 9.66
N GLU A 17 18.21 3.33 8.46
CA GLU A 17 17.38 2.44 7.60
C GLU A 17 16.97 1.16 8.31
N HIS A 18 17.89 0.52 9.04
CA HIS A 18 17.61 -0.71 9.76
C HIS A 18 16.54 -0.57 10.86
N SER A 19 16.31 0.66 11.35
CA SER A 19 15.33 0.93 12.41
C SER A 19 13.92 1.19 11.86
N LYS A 20 13.80 1.66 10.61
CA LYS A 20 12.49 2.07 10.03
C LYS A 20 11.47 0.95 10.03
N ALA A 21 11.86 -0.25 9.58
CA ALA A 21 10.95 -1.39 9.49
C ALA A 21 10.32 -1.74 10.86
N GLY A 22 11.14 -1.75 11.93
CA GLY A 22 10.65 -1.99 13.30
C GLY A 22 9.71 -0.88 13.81
N MET A 23 10.00 0.38 13.50
CA MET A 23 9.14 1.51 13.86
C MET A 23 7.78 1.45 13.13
N VAL A 24 7.79 1.16 11.83
CA VAL A 24 6.57 0.97 11.01
C VAL A 24 5.76 -0.20 11.54
N HIS A 25 6.40 -1.36 11.78
CA HIS A 25 5.75 -2.51 12.40
C HIS A 25 5.08 -2.16 13.73
N GLY A 26 5.74 -1.37 14.59
CA GLY A 26 5.17 -0.91 15.85
C GLY A 26 3.90 -0.06 15.68
N VAL A 27 3.85 0.82 14.67
CA VAL A 27 2.65 1.60 14.33
C VAL A 27 1.50 0.67 13.94
N PHE A 28 1.72 -0.20 12.94
CA PHE A 28 0.66 -1.05 12.39
C PHE A 28 0.19 -2.14 13.35
N SER A 29 1.07 -2.66 14.21
CA SER A 29 0.66 -3.61 15.26
C SER A 29 -0.30 -3.00 16.26
N ARG A 30 -0.10 -1.73 16.65
CA ARG A 30 -1.02 -1.03 17.57
C ARG A 30 -2.40 -0.77 16.96
N VAL A 31 -2.45 -0.49 15.68
CA VAL A 31 -3.71 -0.12 15.00
C VAL A 31 -4.37 -1.29 14.26
N ALA A 32 -3.81 -2.50 14.27
CA ALA A 32 -4.27 -3.64 13.47
C ALA A 32 -5.78 -3.92 13.66
N SER A 33 -6.26 -3.95 14.89
CA SER A 33 -7.69 -4.17 15.21
C SER A 33 -8.61 -3.01 14.82
N LYS A 34 -8.06 -1.81 14.59
CA LYS A 34 -8.78 -0.58 14.23
C LYS A 34 -8.37 -0.04 12.86
N TYR A 35 -7.68 -0.84 12.07
CA TYR A 35 -7.08 -0.41 10.81
C TYR A 35 -8.11 0.18 9.83
N ASP A 36 -9.27 -0.45 9.70
CA ASP A 36 -10.35 0.07 8.85
C ASP A 36 -10.89 1.41 9.37
N VAL A 37 -11.03 1.56 10.68
CA VAL A 37 -11.43 2.84 11.31
C VAL A 37 -10.41 3.94 11.01
N MET A 38 -9.12 3.62 11.06
CA MET A 38 -8.05 4.55 10.71
C MET A 38 -8.16 5.02 9.26
N ASN A 39 -8.35 4.09 8.32
CA ASN A 39 -8.54 4.42 6.91
C ASN A 39 -9.83 5.22 6.68
N ASP A 40 -10.90 4.91 7.38
CA ASP A 40 -12.15 5.67 7.33
C ASP A 40 -11.94 7.12 7.80
N LEU A 41 -11.25 7.33 8.92
CA LEU A 41 -10.97 8.67 9.43
C LEU A 41 -10.10 9.49 8.47
N MET A 42 -9.08 8.87 7.87
CA MET A 42 -8.18 9.55 6.94
C MET A 42 -8.82 9.91 5.60
N SER A 43 -9.76 9.12 5.15
CA SER A 43 -10.36 9.24 3.80
C SER A 43 -11.83 9.66 3.83
N GLY A 44 -12.45 9.82 5.01
CA GLY A 44 -13.91 9.97 5.11
C GLY A 44 -14.67 8.74 4.57
N GLY A 45 -14.09 7.54 4.63
CA GLY A 45 -14.65 6.30 4.10
C GLY A 45 -14.49 6.09 2.59
N ILE A 46 -13.96 7.10 1.87
CA ILE A 46 -13.85 7.08 0.40
C ILE A 46 -12.79 6.06 -0.08
N HIS A 47 -11.86 5.63 0.77
CA HIS A 47 -10.84 4.63 0.40
C HIS A 47 -11.46 3.33 -0.19
N ARG A 48 -12.68 2.99 0.21
CA ARG A 48 -13.40 1.82 -0.32
C ARG A 48 -13.74 2.00 -1.80
N LEU A 49 -14.19 3.20 -2.18
CA LEU A 49 -14.46 3.56 -3.58
C LEU A 49 -13.17 3.61 -4.41
N TRP A 50 -12.05 4.06 -3.82
CA TRP A 50 -10.76 4.05 -4.50
C TRP A 50 -10.27 2.63 -4.78
N LYS A 51 -10.46 1.69 -3.84
CA LYS A 51 -10.15 0.27 -4.05
C LYS A 51 -11.06 -0.37 -5.10
N ASP A 52 -12.33 0.02 -5.16
CA ASP A 52 -13.23 -0.42 -6.24
C ASP A 52 -12.80 0.12 -7.60
N ALA A 53 -12.45 1.42 -7.69
CA ALA A 53 -11.90 2.02 -8.90
C ALA A 53 -10.58 1.35 -9.36
N MET A 54 -9.75 0.90 -8.40
CA MET A 54 -8.56 0.11 -8.69
C MET A 54 -8.92 -1.22 -9.34
N MET A 55 -9.90 -1.93 -8.81
CA MET A 55 -10.38 -3.19 -9.38
C MET A 55 -11.04 -2.98 -10.75
N ASP A 56 -11.78 -1.89 -10.95
CA ASP A 56 -12.39 -1.55 -12.24
C ASP A 56 -11.32 -1.29 -13.32
N TRP A 57 -10.24 -0.60 -12.95
CA TRP A 57 -9.15 -0.36 -13.88
C TRP A 57 -8.26 -1.58 -14.11
N LEU A 58 -8.06 -2.40 -13.10
CA LEU A 58 -7.33 -3.68 -13.20
C LEU A 58 -8.08 -4.67 -14.12
N ALA A 59 -9.41 -4.72 -14.01
CA ALA A 59 -10.27 -5.68 -14.68
C ALA A 59 -9.82 -7.14 -14.46
N PRO A 60 -9.93 -7.67 -13.22
CA PRO A 60 -9.49 -9.01 -12.88
C PRO A 60 -10.09 -10.08 -13.78
N ARG A 61 -9.30 -11.09 -14.16
CA ARG A 61 -9.71 -12.17 -15.07
C ARG A 61 -9.75 -13.52 -14.35
N PRO A 62 -10.62 -14.44 -14.77
CA PRO A 62 -10.66 -15.78 -14.21
C PRO A 62 -9.29 -16.48 -14.26
N GLY A 63 -8.97 -17.22 -13.19
CA GLY A 63 -7.74 -18.03 -13.10
C GLY A 63 -6.45 -17.25 -12.85
N GLN A 64 -6.46 -15.92 -12.76
CA GLN A 64 -5.28 -15.12 -12.47
C GLN A 64 -4.77 -15.36 -11.04
N ARG A 65 -3.46 -15.17 -10.86
CA ARG A 65 -2.77 -15.18 -9.57
C ARG A 65 -2.37 -13.77 -9.17
N LEU A 66 -2.93 -13.28 -8.06
CA LEU A 66 -2.61 -11.99 -7.46
C LEU A 66 -1.55 -12.14 -6.37
N LEU A 67 -0.59 -11.20 -6.32
CA LEU A 67 0.19 -10.89 -5.13
C LEU A 67 -0.25 -9.51 -4.61
N ASP A 68 -0.75 -9.45 -3.38
CA ASP A 68 -1.12 -8.20 -2.69
C ASP A 68 -0.04 -7.90 -1.65
N VAL A 69 0.89 -6.99 -1.98
CA VAL A 69 2.06 -6.62 -1.16
C VAL A 69 1.66 -5.52 -0.18
N ALA A 70 2.08 -5.66 1.08
CA ALA A 70 1.60 -4.86 2.20
C ALA A 70 0.06 -4.88 2.26
N GLY A 71 -0.52 -6.05 2.01
CA GLY A 71 -1.96 -6.23 1.84
C GLY A 71 -2.75 -6.22 3.16
N GLY A 72 -2.05 -6.23 4.29
CA GLY A 72 -2.64 -6.12 5.62
C GLY A 72 -3.70 -7.19 5.88
N THR A 73 -4.95 -6.77 6.08
CA THR A 73 -6.10 -7.67 6.32
C THR A 73 -6.71 -8.25 5.03
N GLY A 74 -6.11 -8.02 3.85
CA GLY A 74 -6.48 -8.65 2.59
C GLY A 74 -7.66 -8.03 1.84
N ASP A 75 -8.09 -6.81 2.15
CA ASP A 75 -9.28 -6.19 1.53
C ASP A 75 -9.20 -6.11 0.00
N VAL A 76 -8.02 -5.81 -0.56
CA VAL A 76 -7.78 -5.77 -2.01
C VAL A 76 -7.86 -7.19 -2.59
N ALA A 77 -7.23 -8.16 -1.96
CA ALA A 77 -7.28 -9.56 -2.36
C ALA A 77 -8.72 -10.10 -2.38
N PHE A 78 -9.53 -9.78 -1.36
CA PHE A 78 -10.95 -10.19 -1.33
C PHE A 78 -11.75 -9.59 -2.49
N ARG A 79 -11.57 -8.30 -2.80
CA ARG A 79 -12.23 -7.64 -3.94
C ARG A 79 -11.82 -8.26 -5.27
N PHE A 80 -10.54 -8.61 -5.42
CA PHE A 80 -10.02 -9.28 -6.60
C PHE A 80 -10.68 -10.67 -6.78
N LEU A 81 -10.68 -11.50 -5.73
CA LEU A 81 -11.22 -12.85 -5.78
C LEU A 81 -12.74 -12.86 -6.05
N LYS A 82 -13.48 -11.88 -5.54
CA LYS A 82 -14.92 -11.73 -5.81
C LYS A 82 -15.21 -11.41 -7.27
N ARG A 83 -14.28 -10.74 -7.98
CA ARG A 83 -14.45 -10.35 -9.39
C ARG A 83 -13.83 -11.34 -10.37
N ALA A 84 -12.98 -12.26 -9.94
CA ALA A 84 -12.24 -13.21 -10.77
C ALA A 84 -12.51 -14.67 -10.34
N PRO A 85 -13.51 -15.35 -10.88
CA PRO A 85 -13.77 -16.76 -10.57
C PRO A 85 -12.55 -17.63 -10.86
N GLY A 86 -12.24 -18.58 -9.95
CA GLY A 86 -11.09 -19.47 -10.09
C GLY A 86 -9.70 -18.82 -9.91
N ALA A 87 -9.65 -17.51 -9.63
CA ALA A 87 -8.40 -16.85 -9.29
C ALA A 87 -7.92 -17.22 -7.88
N MET A 88 -6.61 -17.08 -7.67
CA MET A 88 -5.94 -17.25 -6.37
C MET A 88 -5.26 -15.94 -5.98
N ALA A 89 -5.12 -15.68 -4.69
CA ALA A 89 -4.38 -14.52 -4.21
C ALA A 89 -3.43 -14.90 -3.07
N THR A 90 -2.29 -14.24 -3.05
CA THR A 90 -1.33 -14.30 -1.95
C THR A 90 -1.25 -12.90 -1.33
N VAL A 91 -1.49 -12.79 -0.03
CA VAL A 91 -1.34 -11.55 0.73
C VAL A 91 0.00 -11.61 1.46
N LEU A 92 0.87 -10.64 1.20
CA LEU A 92 2.14 -10.50 1.91
C LEU A 92 2.10 -9.23 2.76
N ASP A 93 2.46 -9.35 4.04
CA ASP A 93 2.62 -8.21 4.95
C ASP A 93 3.72 -8.49 5.97
N MET A 94 4.38 -7.46 6.46
CA MET A 94 5.38 -7.59 7.54
C MET A 94 4.73 -7.80 8.91
N THR A 95 3.46 -7.46 9.08
CA THR A 95 2.76 -7.42 10.36
C THR A 95 1.89 -8.66 10.53
N GLU A 96 2.37 -9.67 11.26
CA GLU A 96 1.64 -10.92 11.49
C GLU A 96 0.25 -10.70 12.13
N ALA A 97 0.09 -9.69 12.96
CA ALA A 97 -1.22 -9.33 13.53
C ALA A 97 -2.24 -8.97 12.45
N MET A 98 -1.81 -8.29 11.37
CA MET A 98 -2.67 -7.96 10.22
C MET A 98 -3.07 -9.21 9.45
N LEU A 99 -2.10 -10.10 9.19
CA LEU A 99 -2.35 -11.38 8.50
C LEU A 99 -3.31 -12.27 9.30
N THR A 100 -3.18 -12.27 10.63
CA THR A 100 -4.07 -13.02 11.52
C THR A 100 -5.52 -12.53 11.43
N GLU A 101 -5.74 -11.24 11.45
CA GLU A 101 -7.09 -10.68 11.24
C GLU A 101 -7.61 -10.95 9.82
N GLY A 102 -6.73 -10.91 8.83
CA GLY A 102 -7.07 -11.26 7.44
C GLY A 102 -7.54 -12.71 7.29
N ARG A 103 -6.87 -13.67 7.93
CA ARG A 103 -7.27 -15.10 7.91
C ARG A 103 -8.68 -15.28 8.49
N LYS A 104 -8.99 -14.65 9.64
CA LYS A 104 -10.34 -14.71 10.23
C LYS A 104 -11.40 -14.16 9.27
N ARG A 105 -11.11 -13.05 8.59
CA ARG A 105 -12.01 -12.47 7.60
C ARG A 105 -12.19 -13.39 6.38
N ALA A 106 -11.12 -14.04 5.91
CA ALA A 106 -11.17 -14.96 4.79
C ALA A 106 -12.09 -16.15 5.07
N GLU A 107 -12.04 -16.70 6.30
CA GLU A 107 -12.95 -17.76 6.74
C GLU A 107 -14.40 -17.27 6.74
N ALA A 108 -14.67 -16.10 7.34
CA ALA A 108 -16.02 -15.51 7.39
C ALA A 108 -16.60 -15.24 6.00
N GLU A 109 -15.76 -14.84 5.04
CA GLU A 109 -16.15 -14.56 3.65
C GLU A 109 -16.11 -15.80 2.74
N ARG A 110 -15.72 -16.99 3.26
CA ARG A 110 -15.59 -18.26 2.52
C ARG A 110 -14.61 -18.17 1.34
N LEU A 111 -13.50 -17.46 1.56
CA LEU A 111 -12.44 -17.27 0.58
C LEU A 111 -11.12 -17.92 1.02
N ALA A 112 -11.06 -18.59 2.18
CA ALA A 112 -9.85 -19.14 2.77
C ALA A 112 -9.10 -20.09 1.81
N ASP A 113 -9.82 -20.94 1.08
CA ASP A 113 -9.21 -21.91 0.13
C ASP A 113 -8.56 -21.25 -1.10
N ARG A 114 -8.74 -19.94 -1.28
CA ARG A 114 -8.23 -19.17 -2.43
C ARG A 114 -7.19 -18.14 -2.03
N LEU A 115 -6.76 -18.12 -0.76
CA LEU A 115 -5.87 -17.14 -0.18
C LEU A 115 -4.70 -17.80 0.54
N ASP A 116 -3.49 -17.38 0.15
CA ASP A 116 -2.27 -17.63 0.92
C ASP A 116 -1.86 -16.37 1.70
N TRP A 117 -1.28 -16.57 2.89
CA TRP A 117 -0.85 -15.49 3.78
C TRP A 117 0.62 -15.67 4.13
N VAL A 118 1.45 -14.69 3.77
CA VAL A 118 2.90 -14.75 3.90
C VAL A 118 3.42 -13.56 4.69
N ALA A 119 4.13 -13.80 5.78
CA ALA A 119 4.89 -12.76 6.46
C ALA A 119 6.19 -12.50 5.67
N GLY A 120 6.44 -11.25 5.28
CA GLY A 120 7.60 -10.93 4.46
C GLY A 120 7.81 -9.44 4.20
N ASP A 121 9.00 -9.12 3.68
CA ASP A 121 9.40 -7.77 3.29
C ASP A 121 9.15 -7.55 1.80
N ALA A 122 8.54 -6.42 1.46
CA ALA A 122 8.31 -6.01 0.07
C ALA A 122 9.62 -5.83 -0.73
N MET A 123 10.74 -5.56 -0.04
CA MET A 123 12.06 -5.40 -0.65
C MET A 123 12.79 -6.73 -0.92
N ALA A 124 12.24 -7.86 -0.44
CA ALA A 124 12.81 -9.20 -0.62
C ALA A 124 11.67 -10.24 -0.65
N LEU A 125 10.93 -10.26 -1.75
CA LEU A 125 9.76 -11.12 -1.90
C LEU A 125 10.13 -12.61 -1.97
N PRO A 126 9.59 -13.49 -1.10
CA PRO A 126 9.97 -14.89 -1.02
C PRO A 126 9.32 -15.75 -2.13
N PHE A 127 9.26 -15.22 -3.34
CA PHE A 127 8.64 -15.88 -4.49
C PHE A 127 9.60 -15.97 -5.66
N ALA A 128 9.46 -17.00 -6.48
CA ALA A 128 10.20 -17.12 -7.73
C ALA A 128 9.82 -16.02 -8.73
N ALA A 129 10.74 -15.68 -9.64
CA ALA A 129 10.45 -14.78 -10.74
C ALA A 129 9.29 -15.31 -11.61
N GLY A 130 8.43 -14.43 -12.10
CA GLY A 130 7.34 -14.80 -13.00
C GLY A 130 6.25 -15.67 -12.37
N SER A 131 5.97 -15.50 -11.06
CA SER A 131 4.98 -16.31 -10.34
C SER A 131 3.55 -15.77 -10.39
N PHE A 132 3.37 -14.47 -10.64
CA PHE A 132 2.08 -13.79 -10.53
C PHE A 132 1.68 -13.07 -11.82
N ASP A 133 0.38 -12.99 -12.05
CA ASP A 133 -0.20 -12.26 -13.18
C ASP A 133 -0.45 -10.79 -12.81
N VAL A 134 -0.70 -10.52 -11.54
CA VAL A 134 -1.00 -9.20 -10.99
C VAL A 134 -0.25 -9.00 -9.67
N CYS A 135 0.30 -7.80 -9.48
CA CYS A 135 0.83 -7.34 -8.20
C CYS A 135 0.10 -6.05 -7.80
N THR A 136 -0.40 -6.00 -6.57
CA THR A 136 -1.05 -4.82 -6.00
C THR A 136 -0.32 -4.34 -4.77
N ILE A 137 -0.28 -3.00 -4.57
CA ILE A 137 0.19 -2.36 -3.34
C ILE A 137 -0.81 -1.25 -3.01
N SER A 138 -1.51 -1.35 -1.88
CA SER A 138 -2.54 -0.36 -1.52
C SER A 138 -2.24 0.25 -0.16
N PHE A 139 -1.91 1.55 -0.12
CA PHE A 139 -1.60 2.33 1.08
C PHE A 139 -0.41 1.80 1.90
N GLY A 140 0.49 1.05 1.25
CA GLY A 140 1.63 0.40 1.88
C GLY A 140 2.99 0.90 1.41
N ILE A 141 3.12 1.30 0.14
CA ILE A 141 4.42 1.58 -0.49
C ILE A 141 5.18 2.75 0.17
N ARG A 142 4.48 3.76 0.70
CA ARG A 142 5.10 4.89 1.41
C ARG A 142 5.86 4.50 2.68
N ASN A 143 5.53 3.34 3.24
CA ASN A 143 6.14 2.82 4.47
C ASN A 143 7.41 1.99 4.20
N VAL A 144 7.63 1.58 2.96
CA VAL A 144 8.81 0.82 2.55
C VAL A 144 10.07 1.67 2.69
N THR A 145 11.16 1.06 3.14
CA THR A 145 12.42 1.77 3.38
C THR A 145 13.06 2.23 2.08
N ARG A 146 13.17 1.34 1.10
CA ARG A 146 13.67 1.62 -0.25
C ARG A 146 12.63 1.24 -1.29
N ILE A 147 11.85 2.23 -1.73
CA ILE A 147 10.77 2.05 -2.72
C ILE A 147 11.29 1.43 -4.04
N PRO A 148 12.47 1.84 -4.58
CA PRO A 148 13.00 1.22 -5.79
C PRO A 148 13.19 -0.30 -5.66
N ASP A 149 13.67 -0.79 -4.52
CA ASP A 149 13.88 -2.22 -4.30
C ASP A 149 12.54 -3.00 -4.32
N ALA A 150 11.50 -2.45 -3.66
CA ALA A 150 10.18 -3.07 -3.68
C ALA A 150 9.55 -3.08 -5.07
N LEU A 151 9.75 -2.02 -5.87
CA LEU A 151 9.27 -1.98 -7.25
C LEU A 151 10.03 -2.98 -8.15
N ALA A 152 11.36 -3.13 -7.96
CA ALA A 152 12.15 -4.13 -8.67
C ALA A 152 11.71 -5.55 -8.32
N GLU A 153 11.46 -5.85 -7.05
CA GLU A 153 10.93 -7.14 -6.60
C GLU A 153 9.51 -7.41 -7.15
N ALA A 154 8.63 -6.41 -7.16
CA ALA A 154 7.31 -6.51 -7.80
C ALA A 154 7.44 -6.84 -9.30
N CYS A 155 8.39 -6.21 -10.01
CA CYS A 155 8.67 -6.51 -11.40
C CYS A 155 9.22 -7.93 -11.55
N ARG A 156 10.16 -8.35 -10.72
CA ARG A 156 10.76 -9.69 -10.76
C ARG A 156 9.72 -10.80 -10.64
N VAL A 157 8.81 -10.69 -9.68
CA VAL A 157 7.82 -11.74 -9.41
C VAL A 157 6.64 -11.77 -10.38
N LEU A 158 6.42 -10.71 -11.13
CA LEU A 158 5.41 -10.69 -12.18
C LEU A 158 5.87 -11.48 -13.41
N LYS A 159 4.94 -12.14 -14.06
CA LYS A 159 5.12 -12.75 -15.40
C LYS A 159 5.28 -11.67 -16.47
N PRO A 160 5.93 -11.95 -17.62
CA PRO A 160 5.77 -11.12 -18.81
C PRO A 160 4.29 -10.94 -19.15
N GLY A 161 3.85 -9.71 -19.43
CA GLY A 161 2.44 -9.35 -19.56
C GLY A 161 1.70 -9.18 -18.23
N GLY A 162 2.39 -9.32 -17.10
CA GLY A 162 1.83 -9.08 -15.77
C GLY A 162 1.70 -7.59 -15.48
N ARG A 163 0.82 -7.25 -14.53
CA ARG A 163 0.45 -5.86 -14.25
C ARG A 163 0.66 -5.48 -12.79
N LEU A 164 1.37 -4.37 -12.58
CA LEU A 164 1.45 -3.69 -11.29
C LEU A 164 0.32 -2.66 -11.16
N MET A 165 -0.31 -2.61 -9.98
CA MET A 165 -1.25 -1.56 -9.60
C MET A 165 -0.88 -1.04 -8.21
N VAL A 166 -0.69 0.27 -8.08
CA VAL A 166 -0.39 0.92 -6.79
C VAL A 166 -1.42 1.98 -6.50
N LEU A 167 -2.12 1.85 -5.37
CA LEU A 167 -3.03 2.85 -4.84
C LEU A 167 -2.39 3.49 -3.61
N GLU A 168 -2.14 4.80 -3.65
CA GLU A 168 -1.52 5.50 -2.54
C GLU A 168 -2.05 6.93 -2.41
N PHE A 169 -1.99 7.47 -1.19
CA PHE A 169 -2.19 8.90 -0.97
C PHE A 169 -1.16 9.71 -1.75
N SER A 170 -1.59 10.87 -2.23
CA SER A 170 -0.75 11.68 -3.10
C SER A 170 -0.95 13.18 -2.85
N ARG A 171 -0.56 14.02 -3.80
CA ARG A 171 -0.66 15.47 -3.67
C ARG A 171 -1.78 16.01 -4.55
N ILE A 172 -2.55 16.95 -3.98
CA ILE A 172 -3.57 17.66 -4.74
C ILE A 172 -2.86 18.66 -5.66
N PRO A 173 -3.07 18.61 -7.00
CA PRO A 173 -2.32 19.45 -7.93
C PRO A 173 -2.72 20.95 -7.89
N VAL A 174 -3.76 21.31 -7.11
CA VAL A 174 -4.23 22.68 -6.94
C VAL A 174 -3.70 23.25 -5.63
N PRO A 175 -2.78 24.25 -5.65
CA PRO A 175 -2.07 24.71 -4.44
C PRO A 175 -2.98 25.19 -3.31
N GLY A 176 -4.02 25.96 -3.59
CA GLY A 176 -4.96 26.44 -2.57
C GLY A 176 -5.74 25.31 -1.90
N LEU A 177 -6.16 24.31 -2.68
CA LEU A 177 -6.87 23.15 -2.17
C LEU A 177 -5.92 22.23 -1.39
N GLN A 178 -4.67 22.08 -1.86
CA GLN A 178 -3.62 21.36 -1.13
C GLN A 178 -3.38 22.00 0.25
N TRP A 179 -3.27 23.32 0.33
CA TRP A 179 -3.10 24.03 1.59
C TRP A 179 -4.26 23.77 2.57
N ALA A 180 -5.50 23.84 2.09
CA ALA A 180 -6.68 23.56 2.93
C ALA A 180 -6.70 22.11 3.44
N TYR A 181 -6.36 21.16 2.56
CA TYR A 181 -6.26 19.74 2.94
C TYR A 181 -5.12 19.50 3.94
N ASP A 182 -4.00 20.21 3.83
CA ASP A 182 -2.89 20.11 4.79
C ASP A 182 -3.31 20.59 6.17
N ARG A 183 -3.99 21.75 6.22
CA ARG A 183 -4.54 22.26 7.50
C ARG A 183 -5.48 21.28 8.16
N TYR A 184 -6.35 20.65 7.38
CA TYR A 184 -7.22 19.60 7.88
C TYR A 184 -6.42 18.39 8.37
N SER A 185 -5.55 17.84 7.54
CA SER A 185 -4.84 16.59 7.84
C SER A 185 -3.92 16.71 9.05
N PHE A 186 -3.17 17.82 9.20
CA PHE A 186 -2.26 17.99 10.33
C PHE A 186 -2.93 18.40 11.64
N ASN A 187 -4.06 19.10 11.58
CA ASN A 187 -4.71 19.58 12.81
C ASN A 187 -5.88 18.70 13.25
N VAL A 188 -6.59 18.03 12.34
CA VAL A 188 -7.80 17.28 12.67
C VAL A 188 -7.51 15.78 12.81
N ILE A 189 -6.80 15.17 11.86
CA ILE A 189 -6.60 13.72 11.86
C ILE A 189 -5.88 13.19 13.12
N PRO A 190 -4.77 13.79 13.60
CA PRO A 190 -4.12 13.30 14.83
C PRO A 190 -4.99 13.46 16.08
N VAL A 191 -5.80 14.52 16.15
CA VAL A 191 -6.75 14.73 17.28
C VAL A 191 -7.87 13.69 17.23
N MET A 192 -8.43 13.43 16.05
CA MET A 192 -9.41 12.35 15.86
C MET A 192 -8.82 10.98 16.23
N GLY A 193 -7.57 10.72 15.83
CA GLY A 193 -6.84 9.50 16.20
C GLY A 193 -6.73 9.32 17.71
N GLN A 194 -6.43 10.40 18.45
CA GLN A 194 -6.39 10.39 19.90
C GLN A 194 -7.77 10.07 20.52
N VAL A 195 -8.82 10.71 20.02
CA VAL A 195 -10.18 10.56 20.57
C VAL A 195 -10.78 9.18 20.27
N VAL A 196 -10.62 8.69 19.04
CA VAL A 196 -11.28 7.47 18.55
C VAL A 196 -10.45 6.21 18.84
N ALA A 197 -9.14 6.30 18.64
CA ALA A 197 -8.23 5.15 18.75
C ALA A 197 -7.33 5.18 19.98
N GLY A 198 -7.18 6.32 20.65
CA GLY A 198 -6.25 6.50 21.77
C GLY A 198 -4.78 6.59 21.33
N ASP A 199 -4.52 6.79 20.04
CA ASP A 199 -3.15 6.76 19.46
C ASP A 199 -2.91 7.94 18.52
N ARG A 200 -2.51 9.07 19.09
CA ARG A 200 -2.16 10.28 18.31
C ARG A 200 -0.94 10.08 17.43
N ASP A 201 0.08 9.39 17.95
CA ASP A 201 1.38 9.31 17.30
C ASP A 201 1.33 8.50 16.00
N SER A 202 0.57 7.41 15.98
CA SER A 202 0.37 6.62 14.76
C SER A 202 -0.33 7.44 13.67
N TYR A 203 -1.31 8.28 14.03
CA TYR A 203 -2.00 9.14 13.06
C TYR A 203 -1.14 10.33 12.61
N GLN A 204 -0.30 10.88 13.50
CA GLN A 204 0.71 11.88 13.13
C GLN A 204 1.69 11.31 12.10
N TYR A 205 2.27 10.13 12.38
CA TYR A 205 3.15 9.43 11.44
C TYR A 205 2.49 9.24 10.06
N LEU A 206 1.21 8.85 10.02
CA LEU A 206 0.49 8.66 8.77
C LEU A 206 0.43 9.93 7.93
N VAL A 207 0.04 11.05 8.53
CA VAL A 207 -0.02 12.34 7.82
C VAL A 207 1.36 12.76 7.32
N GLU A 208 2.40 12.61 8.14
CA GLU A 208 3.78 12.94 7.78
C GLU A 208 4.31 12.04 6.66
N SER A 209 4.06 10.72 6.73
CA SER A 209 4.48 9.76 5.69
C SER A 209 3.84 10.06 4.33
N ILE A 210 2.58 10.48 4.31
CA ILE A 210 1.89 10.92 3.09
C ILE A 210 2.60 12.15 2.49
N ARG A 211 3.01 13.12 3.31
CA ARG A 211 3.69 14.33 2.82
C ARG A 211 5.10 14.09 2.29
N ARG A 212 5.75 13.03 2.78
CA ARG A 212 7.08 12.61 2.31
C ARG A 212 7.03 11.76 1.05
N PHE A 213 5.88 11.15 0.76
CA PHE A 213 5.72 10.32 -0.43
C PHE A 213 5.85 11.16 -1.71
N PRO A 214 6.48 10.64 -2.77
CA PRO A 214 6.60 11.32 -4.06
C PRO A 214 5.24 11.73 -4.63
N ASP A 215 5.22 12.80 -5.44
CA ASP A 215 4.05 13.14 -6.25
C ASP A 215 3.82 12.12 -7.37
N GLN A 216 2.71 12.27 -8.07
CA GLN A 216 2.25 11.30 -9.07
C GLN A 216 3.25 11.09 -10.21
N GLU A 217 3.82 12.17 -10.74
CA GLU A 217 4.78 12.11 -11.86
C GLU A 217 6.10 11.48 -11.41
N THR A 218 6.62 11.92 -10.26
CA THR A 218 7.84 11.37 -9.67
C THR A 218 7.68 9.87 -9.40
N PHE A 219 6.55 9.46 -8.82
CA PHE A 219 6.32 8.05 -8.55
C PHE A 219 6.10 7.23 -9.82
N ALA A 220 5.43 7.79 -10.85
CA ALA A 220 5.32 7.15 -12.16
C ALA A 220 6.70 6.94 -12.80
N ALA A 221 7.61 7.93 -12.69
CA ALA A 221 8.98 7.78 -13.16
C ALA A 221 9.75 6.69 -12.41
N MET A 222 9.56 6.57 -11.07
CA MET A 222 10.16 5.48 -10.28
C MET A 222 9.67 4.10 -10.73
N ILE A 223 8.38 3.95 -11.03
CA ILE A 223 7.81 2.70 -11.59
C ILE A 223 8.47 2.40 -12.95
N GLY A 224 8.61 3.40 -13.82
CA GLY A 224 9.29 3.22 -15.11
C GLY A 224 10.76 2.80 -14.95
N SER A 225 11.47 3.36 -13.97
CA SER A 225 12.86 3.00 -13.67
C SER A 225 13.02 1.57 -13.13
N ALA A 226 11.94 0.96 -12.63
CA ALA A 226 11.89 -0.43 -12.20
C ALA A 226 11.45 -1.40 -13.34
N GLU A 227 11.72 -1.03 -14.57
CA GLU A 227 11.48 -1.84 -15.80
C GLU A 227 9.99 -2.09 -16.12
N PHE A 228 9.07 -1.29 -15.57
CA PHE A 228 7.68 -1.32 -16.00
C PHE A 228 7.48 -0.42 -17.23
N ALA A 229 6.77 -0.93 -18.22
CA ALA A 229 6.34 -0.18 -19.39
C ALA A 229 4.91 0.33 -19.27
N GLN A 230 4.51 1.22 -20.17
CA GLN A 230 3.16 1.80 -20.25
C GLN A 230 2.66 2.35 -18.91
N VAL A 231 3.56 2.96 -18.14
CA VAL A 231 3.22 3.53 -16.83
C VAL A 231 2.21 4.66 -17.02
N ARG A 232 1.13 4.59 -16.28
CA ARG A 232 0.04 5.59 -16.27
C ARG A 232 -0.46 5.77 -14.86
N TYR A 233 -1.02 6.94 -14.56
CA TYR A 233 -1.72 7.15 -13.30
C TYR A 233 -3.08 7.85 -13.51
N ARG A 234 -3.93 7.76 -12.49
CA ARG A 234 -5.23 8.45 -12.39
C ARG A 234 -5.34 9.07 -11.02
N ASN A 235 -5.65 10.35 -10.97
CA ASN A 235 -5.97 11.03 -9.72
C ASN A 235 -7.39 10.65 -9.26
N LEU A 236 -7.51 10.37 -7.99
CA LEU A 236 -8.77 10.08 -7.31
C LEU A 236 -9.05 11.19 -6.30
N SER A 237 -10.31 11.60 -6.18
CA SER A 237 -10.75 12.68 -5.28
C SER A 237 -9.84 13.92 -5.36
N LEU A 238 -9.71 14.49 -6.56
CA LEU A 238 -8.91 15.69 -6.86
C LEU A 238 -7.40 15.54 -6.58
N GLY A 239 -6.88 14.30 -6.47
CA GLY A 239 -5.48 14.02 -6.22
C GLY A 239 -5.14 13.66 -4.76
N ILE A 240 -6.12 13.59 -3.86
CA ILE A 240 -5.91 13.08 -2.49
C ILE A 240 -5.30 11.68 -2.50
N ALA A 241 -5.73 10.85 -3.44
CA ALA A 241 -5.08 9.58 -3.76
C ALA A 241 -4.79 9.51 -5.26
N ALA A 242 -3.82 8.68 -5.63
CA ALA A 242 -3.51 8.36 -7.00
C ALA A 242 -3.39 6.85 -7.19
N LEU A 243 -3.85 6.40 -8.34
CA LEU A 243 -3.79 5.02 -8.76
C LEU A 243 -2.81 4.91 -9.93
N HIS A 244 -1.68 4.22 -9.72
CA HIS A 244 -0.66 3.99 -10.73
C HIS A 244 -0.76 2.57 -11.29
N SER A 245 -0.41 2.41 -12.56
CA SER A 245 -0.36 1.12 -13.24
C SER A 245 0.86 1.05 -14.15
N GLY A 246 1.55 -0.09 -14.14
CA GLY A 246 2.64 -0.41 -15.06
C GLY A 246 2.54 -1.88 -15.52
N TRP A 247 3.12 -2.19 -16.68
CA TRP A 247 3.14 -3.53 -17.24
C TRP A 247 4.56 -4.05 -17.32
N LYS A 248 4.80 -5.29 -16.94
CA LYS A 248 6.02 -6.00 -17.26
C LYS A 248 5.93 -6.52 -18.69
N ILE A 249 6.89 -6.13 -19.54
CA ILE A 249 6.96 -6.54 -20.95
C ILE A 249 8.04 -7.60 -21.12
#